data_ed5da85696e7a2315329a3273c693f4f
#
_entry.id   ed5da85696e7a2315329a3273c693f4f
#
_cell.length_a   1.000
_cell.length_b   1.000
_cell.length_c   1.000
_cell.angle_alpha   90.00
_cell.angle_beta   90.00
_cell.angle_gamma   90.00
#
_symmetry.space_group_name_H-M   'P 1'
#
loop_
_entity.id
_entity.type
_entity.pdbx_description
1 polymer ?
#
loop_
_entity_poly.entity_id
_entity_poly.type
_entity_poly.pdbx_seq_one_letter_code
_entity_poly.pdbx_strand_id
1 'polypeptide(L)'
;MKMRVEAEREICQARIIRVVAKDLVLPNGRKTTFTIVEHPGAVAIVPVHENGDVVLLKQFRPSIGQEIYEIPAGTIEKGEAPLATAKREIIEETGFKAKSWTKIAEFYTAPGFCTELMHVYVARGLTPAK
;
A
#
# COMPACT_ATOMS: atom_id res chain seq x y z
N MET A 1 -1.08 29.38 5.00
CA MET A 1 -2.31 29.55 4.22
C MET A 1 -2.80 28.20 3.77
N LYS A 2 -4.12 28.03 3.73
CA LYS A 2 -4.72 26.72 3.45
C LYS A 2 -5.32 26.70 2.06
N MET A 3 -5.19 25.55 1.41
CA MET A 3 -6.03 25.22 0.27
C MET A 3 -7.43 24.86 0.77
N ARG A 4 -8.44 25.22 0.01
CA ARG A 4 -9.83 24.90 0.34
C ARG A 4 -10.43 24.03 -0.75
N VAL A 5 -11.01 22.90 -0.34
CA VAL A 5 -11.76 22.04 -1.28
C VAL A 5 -13.12 22.69 -1.50
N GLU A 6 -13.41 23.04 -2.74
CA GLU A 6 -14.69 23.68 -3.10
C GLU A 6 -15.71 22.63 -3.54
N ALA A 7 -15.27 21.61 -4.25
CA ALA A 7 -16.14 20.54 -4.72
C ALA A 7 -15.34 19.27 -4.95
N GLU A 8 -16.03 18.15 -4.87
CA GLU A 8 -15.45 16.85 -5.16
C GLU A 8 -16.45 16.04 -5.97
N ARG A 9 -15.97 15.32 -6.99
CA ARG A 9 -16.81 14.43 -7.77
C ARG A 9 -16.06 13.16 -8.11
N GLU A 10 -16.76 12.06 -8.14
CA GLU A 10 -16.21 10.77 -8.54
C GLU A 10 -16.09 10.72 -10.06
N ILE A 11 -14.92 10.36 -10.55
CA ILE A 11 -14.68 10.13 -11.97
C ILE A 11 -14.99 8.68 -12.33
N CYS A 12 -14.46 7.75 -11.55
CA CYS A 12 -14.74 6.33 -11.73
C CYS A 12 -14.39 5.55 -10.47
N GLN A 13 -14.90 4.34 -10.40
CA GLN A 13 -14.55 3.39 -9.35
C GLN A 13 -14.13 2.09 -9.99
N ALA A 14 -12.96 1.58 -9.61
CA ALA A 14 -12.45 0.29 -10.00
C ALA A 14 -12.50 -0.65 -8.81
N ARG A 15 -11.87 -1.82 -8.94
CA ARG A 15 -11.96 -2.88 -7.93
C ARG A 15 -11.50 -2.46 -6.55
N ILE A 16 -10.36 -1.79 -6.44
CA ILE A 16 -9.80 -1.38 -5.15
C ILE A 16 -9.57 0.12 -5.04
N ILE A 17 -9.70 0.85 -6.14
CA ILE A 17 -9.43 2.29 -6.14
C ILE A 17 -10.67 3.07 -6.57
N ARG A 18 -10.72 4.30 -6.12
CA ARG A 18 -11.73 5.27 -6.54
C ARG A 18 -10.98 6.50 -7.06
N VAL A 19 -11.31 6.96 -8.26
CA VAL A 19 -10.70 8.15 -8.82
C VAL A 19 -11.65 9.32 -8.68
N VAL A 20 -11.18 10.38 -8.05
CA VAL A 20 -11.98 11.58 -7.79
C VAL A 20 -11.29 12.81 -8.35
N ALA A 21 -12.08 13.82 -8.69
CA ALA A 21 -11.59 15.14 -9.01
C ALA A 21 -11.95 16.08 -7.87
N LYS A 22 -10.98 16.81 -7.35
CA LYS A 22 -11.18 17.81 -6.31
C LYS A 22 -10.90 19.20 -6.89
N ASP A 23 -11.90 20.06 -6.83
CA ASP A 23 -11.75 21.46 -7.21
C ASP A 23 -11.27 22.23 -5.98
N LEU A 24 -10.11 22.86 -6.11
CA LEU A 24 -9.45 23.52 -5.01
C LEU A 24 -9.31 25.02 -5.27
N VAL A 25 -9.38 25.78 -4.21
CA VAL A 25 -8.98 27.19 -4.22
C VAL A 25 -7.64 27.28 -3.51
N LEU A 26 -6.61 27.71 -4.23
CA LEU A 26 -5.26 27.87 -3.71
C LEU A 26 -5.17 29.09 -2.80
N PRO A 27 -4.10 29.17 -1.97
CA PRO A 27 -3.94 30.32 -1.07
C PRO A 27 -3.97 31.67 -1.78
N ASN A 28 -3.52 31.74 -3.04
CA ASN A 28 -3.52 32.99 -3.83
C ASN A 28 -4.85 33.28 -4.52
N GLY A 29 -5.91 32.49 -4.22
CA GLY A 29 -7.22 32.64 -4.81
C GLY A 29 -7.42 31.97 -6.15
N ARG A 30 -6.38 31.38 -6.75
CA ARG A 30 -6.50 30.66 -8.01
C ARG A 30 -7.23 29.34 -7.80
N LYS A 31 -8.00 28.95 -8.78
CA LYS A 31 -8.73 27.67 -8.77
C LYS A 31 -8.00 26.66 -9.62
N THR A 32 -7.98 25.42 -9.16
CA THR A 32 -7.39 24.29 -9.89
C THR A 32 -8.13 23.02 -9.55
N THR A 33 -7.95 21.98 -10.37
CA THR A 33 -8.56 20.68 -10.15
C THR A 33 -7.45 19.64 -10.07
N PHE A 34 -7.49 18.81 -9.03
CA PHE A 34 -6.60 17.67 -8.88
C PHE A 34 -7.37 16.38 -9.10
N THR A 35 -6.79 15.48 -9.88
CA THR A 35 -7.29 14.11 -10.01
C THR A 35 -6.54 13.25 -9.00
N ILE A 36 -7.29 12.56 -8.15
CA ILE A 36 -6.73 11.80 -7.03
C ILE A 36 -7.20 10.36 -7.10
N VAL A 37 -6.26 9.44 -6.91
CA VAL A 37 -6.56 8.03 -6.75
C VAL A 37 -6.68 7.74 -5.26
N GLU A 38 -7.88 7.37 -4.82
CA GLU A 38 -8.12 6.94 -3.46
C GLU A 38 -7.85 5.43 -3.36
N HIS A 39 -6.97 5.07 -2.46
CA HIS A 39 -6.50 3.70 -2.24
C HIS A 39 -6.67 3.36 -0.76
N PRO A 40 -7.12 2.15 -0.42
CA PRO A 40 -7.37 1.79 0.98
C PRO A 40 -6.13 1.65 1.85
N GLY A 41 -4.94 1.66 1.25
CA GLY A 41 -3.69 1.43 1.95
C GLY A 41 -3.19 0.01 1.76
N ALA A 42 -1.94 -0.19 2.10
CA ALA A 42 -1.28 -1.47 1.86
C ALA A 42 -0.23 -1.76 2.92
N VAL A 43 0.18 -3.01 2.97
CA VAL A 43 1.29 -3.46 3.81
C VAL A 43 2.38 -4.03 2.92
N ALA A 44 3.61 -3.94 3.38
CA ALA A 44 4.74 -4.64 2.79
C ALA A 44 5.49 -5.34 3.92
N ILE A 45 6.03 -6.51 3.64
CA ILE A 45 6.67 -7.34 4.65
C ILE A 45 8.08 -7.68 4.21
N VAL A 46 9.03 -7.55 5.13
CA VAL A 46 10.40 -8.02 4.93
C VAL A 46 10.53 -9.32 5.73
N PRO A 47 10.32 -10.50 5.12
CA PRO A 47 10.44 -11.77 5.82
C PRO A 47 11.91 -12.17 5.88
N VAL A 48 12.43 -12.34 7.10
CA VAL A 48 13.86 -12.60 7.30
C VAL A 48 14.05 -13.95 7.95
N HIS A 49 14.80 -14.82 7.29
CA HIS A 49 15.22 -16.11 7.83
C HIS A 49 16.34 -15.92 8.88
N GLU A 50 16.57 -16.94 9.70
CA GLU A 50 17.60 -16.87 10.74
C GLU A 50 18.99 -16.55 10.21
N ASN A 51 19.30 -17.01 9.01
CA ASN A 51 20.60 -16.75 8.36
C ASN A 51 20.72 -15.36 7.75
N GLY A 52 19.64 -14.54 7.85
CA GLY A 52 19.62 -13.19 7.30
C GLY A 52 19.05 -13.08 5.87
N ASP A 53 18.73 -14.19 5.24
CA ASP A 53 18.12 -14.15 3.91
C ASP A 53 16.71 -13.54 3.96
N VAL A 54 16.40 -12.75 2.96
CA VAL A 54 15.09 -12.12 2.81
C VAL A 54 14.32 -12.84 1.70
N VAL A 55 13.05 -13.15 1.98
CA VAL A 55 12.17 -13.76 0.98
C VAL A 55 11.68 -12.69 0.01
N LEU A 56 11.92 -12.91 -1.27
CA LEU A 56 11.43 -12.04 -2.34
C LEU A 56 10.47 -12.81 -3.23
N LEU A 57 9.55 -12.10 -3.83
CA LEU A 57 8.64 -12.62 -4.84
C LEU A 57 9.07 -12.09 -6.19
N LYS A 58 8.88 -12.89 -7.22
CA LYS A 58 9.02 -12.44 -8.59
C LYS A 58 7.62 -12.40 -9.18
N GLN A 59 7.16 -11.21 -9.59
CA GLN A 59 5.83 -11.11 -10.15
C GLN A 59 5.78 -10.14 -11.32
N PHE A 60 4.89 -10.43 -12.25
CA PHE A 60 4.65 -9.57 -13.40
C PHE A 60 3.79 -8.39 -12.98
N ARG A 61 4.25 -7.18 -13.30
CA ARG A 61 3.49 -5.95 -13.06
C ARG A 61 3.00 -5.39 -14.40
N PRO A 62 1.72 -5.52 -14.70
CA PRO A 62 1.17 -5.03 -15.98
C PRO A 62 1.42 -3.54 -16.24
N SER A 63 1.43 -2.72 -15.19
CA SER A 63 1.64 -1.27 -15.34
C SER A 63 2.98 -0.91 -15.95
N ILE A 64 4.00 -1.74 -15.74
CA ILE A 64 5.33 -1.53 -16.31
C ILE A 64 5.70 -2.59 -17.35
N GLY A 65 4.83 -3.57 -17.56
CA GLY A 65 4.99 -4.59 -18.59
C GLY A 65 6.15 -5.55 -18.37
N GLN A 66 6.57 -5.78 -17.12
CA GLN A 66 7.69 -6.67 -16.84
C GLN A 66 7.60 -7.32 -15.48
N GLU A 67 8.36 -8.39 -15.32
CA GLU A 67 8.53 -9.04 -14.02
C GLU A 67 9.59 -8.32 -13.19
N ILE A 68 9.31 -8.15 -11.90
CA ILE A 68 10.28 -7.56 -10.96
C ILE A 68 10.30 -8.38 -9.68
N TYR A 69 11.39 -8.24 -8.92
CA TYR A 69 11.49 -8.82 -7.59
C TYR A 69 10.95 -7.81 -6.59
N GLU A 70 10.13 -8.30 -5.67
CA GLU A 70 9.49 -7.48 -4.65
C GLU A 70 9.43 -8.23 -3.33
N ILE A 71 9.39 -7.48 -2.23
CA ILE A 71 9.00 -8.08 -0.95
C ILE A 71 7.48 -8.33 -1.02
N PRO A 72 6.98 -9.30 -0.23
CA PRO A 72 5.53 -9.53 -0.15
C PRO A 72 4.78 -8.27 0.24
N ALA A 73 3.66 -8.04 -0.40
CA ALA A 73 2.84 -6.86 -0.15
C ALA A 73 1.39 -7.17 -0.47
N GLY A 74 0.48 -6.42 0.12
CA GLY A 74 -0.93 -6.60 -0.17
C GLY A 74 -1.78 -5.42 0.28
N THR A 75 -2.94 -5.31 -0.33
CA THR A 75 -3.90 -4.25 -0.05
C THR A 75 -4.67 -4.57 1.23
N ILE A 76 -4.84 -3.56 2.07
CA ILE A 76 -5.64 -3.67 3.30
C ILE A 76 -7.11 -3.80 2.90
N GLU A 77 -7.78 -4.83 3.39
CA GLU A 77 -9.20 -5.03 3.16
C GLU A 77 -10.02 -4.24 4.17
N LYS A 78 -11.24 -3.92 3.79
CA LYS A 78 -12.13 -3.14 4.64
C LYS A 78 -12.29 -3.78 6.02
N GLY A 79 -12.03 -2.99 7.06
CA GLY A 79 -12.13 -3.46 8.45
C GLY A 79 -10.91 -4.21 8.96
N GLU A 80 -9.91 -4.42 8.12
CA GLU A 80 -8.68 -5.11 8.49
C GLU A 80 -7.68 -4.13 9.09
N ALA A 81 -7.05 -4.52 10.22
CA ALA A 81 -5.92 -3.74 10.74
C ALA A 81 -4.66 -4.05 9.91
N PRO A 82 -3.73 -3.10 9.77
CA PRO A 82 -2.52 -3.34 8.97
C PRO A 82 -1.74 -4.60 9.35
N LEU A 83 -1.56 -4.86 10.63
CA LEU A 83 -0.83 -6.06 11.07
C LEU A 83 -1.57 -7.35 10.70
N ALA A 84 -2.89 -7.33 10.78
CA ALA A 84 -3.70 -8.49 10.38
C ALA A 84 -3.56 -8.74 8.88
N THR A 85 -3.55 -7.69 8.08
CA THR A 85 -3.30 -7.79 6.64
C THR A 85 -1.93 -8.40 6.39
N ALA A 86 -0.89 -7.93 7.08
CA ALA A 86 0.47 -8.43 6.91
C ALA A 86 0.57 -9.92 7.25
N LYS A 87 -0.08 -10.35 8.33
CA LYS A 87 -0.08 -11.76 8.74
C LYS A 87 -0.80 -12.65 7.73
N ARG A 88 -1.85 -12.14 7.11
CA ARG A 88 -2.57 -12.86 6.07
C ARG A 88 -1.75 -12.94 4.79
N GLU A 89 -1.21 -11.81 4.34
CA GLU A 89 -0.48 -11.73 3.08
C GLU A 89 0.81 -12.55 3.06
N ILE A 90 1.54 -12.60 4.17
CA ILE A 90 2.77 -13.40 4.20
C ILE A 90 2.48 -14.88 3.94
N ILE A 91 1.39 -15.38 4.51
CA ILE A 91 0.98 -16.77 4.30
C ILE A 91 0.56 -16.99 2.85
N GLU A 92 -0.30 -16.12 2.33
CA GLU A 92 -0.82 -16.26 0.97
C GLU A 92 0.28 -16.18 -0.08
N GLU A 93 1.25 -15.28 0.09
CA GLU A 93 2.27 -15.04 -0.91
C GLU A 93 3.52 -15.87 -0.76
N THR A 94 3.89 -16.27 0.46
CA THR A 94 5.15 -16.99 0.69
C THR A 94 4.97 -18.40 1.24
N GLY A 95 3.82 -18.69 1.82
CA GLY A 95 3.59 -19.96 2.52
C GLY A 95 4.25 -20.04 3.90
N PHE A 96 4.82 -18.93 4.38
CA PHE A 96 5.40 -18.86 5.73
C PHE A 96 4.49 -18.11 6.68
N LYS A 97 4.60 -18.43 7.95
CA LYS A 97 4.10 -17.60 9.05
C LYS A 97 5.30 -17.16 9.88
N ALA A 98 5.14 -16.09 10.64
CA ALA A 98 6.23 -15.52 11.42
C ALA A 98 5.83 -15.40 12.89
N LYS A 99 6.81 -15.55 13.77
CA LYS A 99 6.60 -15.40 15.21
C LYS A 99 6.67 -13.95 15.68
N SER A 100 7.51 -13.16 15.02
CA SER A 100 7.85 -11.82 15.48
C SER A 100 7.60 -10.81 14.38
N TRP A 101 6.95 -9.70 14.73
CA TRP A 101 6.55 -8.65 13.81
C TRP A 101 6.97 -7.30 14.36
N THR A 102 7.73 -6.54 13.58
CA THR A 102 8.17 -5.20 13.97
C THR A 102 7.82 -4.23 12.84
N LYS A 103 7.05 -3.21 13.17
CA LYS A 103 6.76 -2.14 12.21
C LYS A 103 7.98 -1.25 12.10
N ILE A 104 8.49 -1.06 10.88
CA ILE A 104 9.71 -0.28 10.64
C ILE A 104 9.49 0.99 9.85
N ALA A 105 8.36 1.13 9.16
CA ALA A 105 8.10 2.33 8.36
C ALA A 105 6.61 2.49 8.07
N GLU A 106 6.24 3.73 7.81
CA GLU A 106 4.90 4.09 7.36
C GLU A 106 5.05 5.34 6.50
N PHE A 107 4.58 5.28 5.27
CA PHE A 107 4.74 6.40 4.34
C PHE A 107 3.72 6.35 3.22
N TYR A 108 3.47 7.50 2.62
CA TYR A 108 2.68 7.58 1.40
C TYR A 108 3.56 7.26 0.20
N THR A 109 3.08 6.37 -0.67
CA THR A 109 3.88 5.88 -1.81
C THR A 109 3.93 6.88 -2.97
N ALA A 110 2.83 7.59 -3.21
CA ALA A 110 2.73 8.52 -4.32
C ALA A 110 1.78 9.68 -3.98
N PRO A 111 2.11 10.51 -2.96
CA PRO A 111 1.17 11.52 -2.44
C PRO A 111 0.84 12.63 -3.44
N GLY A 112 1.55 12.71 -4.56
CA GLY A 112 1.23 13.67 -5.61
C GLY A 112 -0.13 13.41 -6.25
N PHE A 113 -0.62 12.16 -6.23
CA PHE A 113 -1.91 11.83 -6.85
C PHE A 113 -2.65 10.68 -6.18
N CYS A 114 -2.07 10.05 -5.18
CA CYS A 114 -2.61 8.82 -4.59
C CYS A 114 -2.61 8.89 -3.07
N THR A 115 -3.63 8.30 -2.45
CA THR A 115 -3.76 8.29 -0.99
C THR A 115 -3.16 7.03 -0.36
N GLU A 116 -2.50 6.18 -1.12
CA GLU A 116 -1.95 4.93 -0.59
C GLU A 116 -0.95 5.17 0.53
N LEU A 117 -1.31 4.71 1.74
CA LEU A 117 -0.42 4.68 2.89
C LEU A 117 0.14 3.27 3.01
N MET A 118 1.46 3.15 3.01
CA MET A 118 2.16 1.87 3.10
C MET A 118 2.67 1.66 4.53
N HIS A 119 2.35 0.49 5.08
CA HIS A 119 2.86 0.06 6.39
C HIS A 119 3.87 -1.05 6.15
N VAL A 120 5.10 -0.89 6.62
CA VAL A 120 6.17 -1.87 6.40
C VAL A 120 6.53 -2.57 7.70
N TYR A 121 6.55 -3.90 7.66
CA TYR A 121 6.89 -4.75 8.80
C TYR A 121 8.06 -5.65 8.48
N VAL A 122 8.90 -5.92 9.49
CA VAL A 122 9.87 -7.01 9.44
C VAL A 122 9.24 -8.21 10.15
N ALA A 123 9.28 -9.36 9.50
CA ALA A 123 8.76 -10.61 10.04
C ALA A 123 9.91 -11.60 10.25
N ARG A 124 10.02 -12.14 11.45
CA ARG A 124 11.07 -13.08 11.83
C ARG A 124 10.48 -14.33 12.48
N GLY A 125 11.29 -15.37 12.60
CA GLY A 125 10.83 -16.65 13.14
C GLY A 125 9.91 -17.34 12.15
N LEU A 126 10.36 -17.40 10.89
CA LEU A 126 9.58 -17.97 9.79
C LEU A 126 9.50 -19.49 9.92
N THR A 127 8.27 -20.01 9.79
CA THR A 127 8.01 -21.44 9.71
C THR A 127 6.94 -21.68 8.65
N PRO A 128 6.93 -22.87 8.02
CA PRO A 128 5.87 -23.17 7.05
C PRO A 128 4.48 -23.04 7.67
N ALA A 129 3.59 -22.40 6.93
CA ALA A 129 2.19 -22.27 7.32
C ALA A 129 1.39 -23.23 6.44
N LYS A 130 1.20 -24.37 6.87
CA LYS A 130 0.58 -25.43 6.09
C LYS A 130 -0.67 -25.04 5.33
#